data_13e966fe00e1e7b43f1d57fcc079cdb8
#
_entry.id   13e966fe00e1e7b43f1d57fcc079cdb8
#
_cell.length_a   1.000
_cell.length_b   1.000
_cell.length_c   1.000
_cell.angle_alpha   90.00
_cell.angle_beta   90.00
_cell.angle_gamma   90.00
#
_symmetry.space_group_name_H-M   'P 1'
#
loop_
_entity.id
_entity.type
_entity.pdbx_description
1 polymer ?
#
loop_
_entity_poly.entity_id
_entity_poly.type
_entity_poly.pdbx_seq_one_letter_code
_entity_poly.pdbx_strand_id
1 'polypeptide(L)' 'MAKYSIGDRVIHKLFGEGDIVDIDTGNSDKLTIAFSEDRKVIMSSFVKLLK' A
#
# COMPACT_ATOMS: atom_id res chain seq x y z
N MET A 1 14.34 -7.87 0.67
CA MET A 1 13.47 -7.56 1.80
C MET A 1 12.38 -6.58 1.39
N ALA A 2 11.15 -6.81 1.83
CA ALA A 2 10.06 -5.90 1.52
C ALA A 2 10.23 -4.60 2.30
N LYS A 3 9.96 -3.48 1.65
CA LYS A 3 9.96 -2.15 2.28
C LYS A 3 8.76 -1.95 3.16
N TYR A 4 7.68 -2.66 2.88
CA TYR A 4 6.39 -2.46 3.53
C TYR A 4 5.92 -3.76 4.16
N SER A 5 5.04 -3.64 5.12
CA SER A 5 4.44 -4.79 5.80
C SER A 5 2.93 -4.64 5.80
N ILE A 6 2.22 -5.77 5.84
CA ILE A 6 0.77 -5.75 6.01
C ILE A 6 0.45 -5.04 7.32
N GLY A 7 -0.49 -4.12 7.29
CA GLY A 7 -0.85 -3.29 8.43
C GLY A 7 -0.21 -1.91 8.43
N ASP A 8 0.78 -1.69 7.58
CA ASP A 8 1.39 -0.37 7.47
C ASP A 8 0.38 0.63 6.90
N ARG A 9 0.47 1.87 7.41
CA ARG A 9 -0.34 2.96 6.88
C ARG A 9 0.49 3.77 5.90
N VAL A 10 -0.10 4.05 4.75
CA VAL A 10 0.58 4.76 3.66
C VAL A 10 -0.29 5.88 3.13
N ILE A 11 0.32 6.76 2.34
CA ILE A 11 -0.42 7.82 1.67
C ILE A 11 -0.14 7.77 0.17
N HIS A 12 -1.21 7.86 -0.62
CA HIS A 12 -1.17 7.96 -2.07
C HIS A 12 -1.54 9.38 -2.47
N LYS A 13 -0.87 9.88 -3.50
CA LYS A 13 -1.05 11.26 -3.95
C LYS A 13 -2.49 11.59 -4.31
N LEU A 14 -3.19 10.64 -4.95
CA LEU A 14 -4.56 10.85 -5.44
C LEU A 14 -5.60 10.27 -4.49
N PHE A 15 -5.33 9.11 -3.90
CA PHE A 15 -6.34 8.38 -3.14
C PHE A 15 -6.26 8.63 -1.63
N GLY A 16 -5.24 9.35 -1.17
CA GLY A 16 -5.10 9.66 0.23
C GLY A 16 -4.51 8.53 1.05
N GLU A 17 -4.87 8.49 2.33
CA GLU A 17 -4.32 7.50 3.26
C GLU A 17 -5.03 6.16 3.13
N GLY A 18 -4.28 5.10 3.33
CA GLY A 18 -4.83 3.76 3.33
C GLY A 18 -3.95 2.81 4.11
N ASP A 19 -4.45 1.60 4.29
CA ASP A 19 -3.75 0.55 5.01
C ASP A 19 -3.37 -0.57 4.04
N ILE A 20 -2.14 -1.06 4.16
CA ILE A 20 -1.73 -2.21 3.35
C ILE A 20 -2.40 -3.44 3.92
N VAL A 21 -3.23 -4.10 3.10
CA VAL A 21 -3.97 -5.29 3.51
C VAL A 21 -3.40 -6.56 2.87
N ASP A 22 -2.60 -6.42 1.82
CA ASP A 22 -1.94 -7.57 1.19
C ASP A 22 -0.72 -7.12 0.43
N ILE A 23 0.25 -8.02 0.29
CA ILE A 23 1.46 -7.79 -0.50
C ILE A 23 1.62 -9.03 -1.39
N ASP A 24 1.84 -8.81 -2.68
CA ASP A 24 1.96 -9.90 -3.62
C ASP A 24 3.17 -10.77 -3.30
N THR A 25 2.98 -12.08 -3.26
CA THR A 25 4.05 -13.00 -2.90
C THR A 25 5.16 -13.06 -3.95
N GLY A 26 4.83 -12.83 -5.21
CA GLY A 26 5.81 -12.84 -6.29
C GLY A 26 6.44 -11.49 -6.56
N ASN A 27 5.89 -10.41 -5.99
CA ASN A 27 6.41 -9.06 -6.21
C ASN A 27 6.10 -8.19 -5.00
N SER A 28 7.08 -7.99 -4.14
CA SER A 28 6.90 -7.26 -2.88
C SER A 28 6.59 -5.77 -3.07
N ASP A 29 6.72 -5.26 -4.29
CA ASP A 29 6.35 -3.88 -4.60
C ASP A 29 4.90 -3.73 -5.01
N LYS A 30 4.18 -4.83 -5.19
CA LYS A 30 2.79 -4.82 -5.59
C LYS A 30 1.92 -4.96 -4.35
N LEU A 31 1.27 -3.86 -3.95
CA LEU A 31 0.55 -3.76 -2.69
C LEU A 31 -0.94 -3.66 -2.93
N THR A 32 -1.73 -4.31 -2.10
CA THR A 32 -3.17 -4.08 -2.05
C THR A 32 -3.44 -3.16 -0.87
N ILE A 33 -4.05 -2.02 -1.13
CA ILE A 33 -4.24 -0.98 -0.14
C ILE A 33 -5.73 -0.70 0.01
N ALA A 34 -6.19 -0.71 1.25
CA ALA A 34 -7.57 -0.36 1.58
C ALA A 34 -7.64 1.15 1.81
N PHE A 35 -8.20 1.85 0.84
CA PHE A 35 -8.50 3.27 0.97
C PHE A 35 -9.89 3.43 1.55
N SER A 36 -10.30 4.68 1.79
CA SER A 36 -11.58 4.93 2.47
C SER A 36 -12.78 4.36 1.72
N GLU A 37 -12.73 4.31 0.39
CA GLU A 37 -13.88 3.88 -0.41
C GLU A 37 -13.74 2.48 -0.98
N ASP A 38 -12.54 2.07 -1.33
CA ASP A 38 -12.34 0.72 -1.86
C ASP A 38 -10.89 0.30 -1.75
N ARG A 39 -10.61 -0.91 -2.18
CA ARG A 39 -9.24 -1.45 -2.22
C ARG A 39 -8.69 -1.30 -3.62
N LYS A 40 -7.40 -0.98 -3.70
CA LYS A 40 -6.71 -0.83 -4.97
C LYS A 40 -5.36 -1.50 -4.89
N VAL A 41 -4.92 -2.04 -6.04
CA VAL A 41 -3.57 -2.58 -6.18
C VAL A 41 -2.66 -1.47 -6.66
N ILE A 42 -1.68 -1.11 -5.86
CA ILE A 42 -0.80 0.04 -6.11
C ILE A 42 0.64 -0.40 -5.98
N MET A 43 1.48 0.01 -6.92
CA MET A 43 2.92 -0.25 -6.80
C MET A 43 3.50 0.63 -5.70
N SER A 44 4.45 0.10 -4.97
CA SER A 44 5.00 0.76 -3.77
C SER A 44 5.63 2.12 -4.06
N SER A 45 6.12 2.33 -5.30
CA SER A 45 6.72 3.61 -5.66
C SER A 45 5.74 4.77 -5.69
N PHE A 46 4.44 4.50 -5.68
CA PHE A 46 3.41 5.54 -5.72
C PHE A 46 2.88 5.92 -4.34
N VAL A 47 3.40 5.32 -3.29
CA VAL A 47 2.94 5.62 -1.92
C VAL A 47 4.13 5.91 -1.02
N LYS A 48 3.85 6.56 0.11
CA LYS A 48 4.84 6.81 1.15
C LYS A 48 4.33 6.26 2.46
N LEU A 49 5.25 5.72 3.25
CA LEU A 49 4.92 5.19 4.58
C LEU A 49 4.61 6.36 5.51
N LEU A 50 3.50 6.24 6.23
CA LEU A 50 3.14 7.18 7.28
C LEU A 50 3.61 6.63 8.62
N LYS A 51 4.24 7.50 9.40
CA LYS A 51 4.72 7.13 10.74
C LYS A 51 4.12 8.02 11.78
#